data_e8c7c7655b56d553187cc89e8fab4ae0
#
_entry.id   e8c7c7655b56d553187cc89e8fab4ae0
#
_cell.length_a   1.000
_cell.length_b   1.000
_cell.length_c   1.000
_cell.angle_alpha   90.00
_cell.angle_beta   90.00
_cell.angle_gamma   90.00
#
_symmetry.space_group_name_H-M   'P 1'
#
loop_
_entity.id
_entity.type
_entity.pdbx_description
1 polymer ?
#
loop_
_entity_poly.entity_id
_entity_poly.type
_entity_poly.pdbx_seq_one_letter_code
_entity_poly.pdbx_strand_id
1 'polypeptide(L)'
;MKKKIVLLILVVIVCTVSIIGCSKNKSGNNKYNVVKIAIQPYPLYAPIYVAKELGYLEENLKDTNIKVKWQSFKSGTLVNESFAAGESDIGVLGDVPAIIAKGSGQDIEIISNVAYGEKALAILISKESSIDNISQLKGKKIAYVKGSYAHHLLSIVLEKEGLTFKDIESVNLDAADIQGAINNGQVDAGVLWEPYITLGEKSGLEKVLVDGTNIKRSNLVSIAKKEYAENNEEVVEAFIKAYRQGCEYLNENPEEAAKIISKELNISEDDLIDIFKNLNYTEDINDDDINALRGVEEFLEGENLISNKVDVDKLINTKYLENSK
;
A
#
# COMPACT_ATOMS: atom_id res chain seq x y z
N MET A 1 -21.10 -23.97 71.33
CA MET A 1 -20.77 -22.56 71.01
C MET A 1 -19.32 -22.35 70.55
N LYS A 2 -18.30 -22.96 71.18
CA LYS A 2 -16.88 -22.78 70.79
C LYS A 2 -16.50 -23.20 69.36
N LYS A 3 -17.12 -24.31 68.80
CA LYS A 3 -16.86 -24.77 67.42
C LYS A 3 -17.41 -23.86 66.33
N LYS A 4 -18.52 -23.11 66.57
CA LYS A 4 -19.10 -22.16 65.60
C LYS A 4 -18.31 -20.86 65.54
N ILE A 5 -17.67 -20.44 66.62
CA ILE A 5 -16.83 -19.23 66.67
C ILE A 5 -15.50 -19.50 65.93
N VAL A 6 -14.90 -20.69 66.02
CA VAL A 6 -13.67 -21.05 65.33
C VAL A 6 -13.91 -21.12 63.81
N LEU A 7 -15.09 -21.59 63.36
CA LEU A 7 -15.45 -21.64 61.95
C LEU A 7 -15.68 -20.23 61.36
N LEU A 8 -16.23 -19.29 62.17
CA LEU A 8 -16.44 -17.93 61.71
C LEU A 8 -15.12 -17.16 61.59
N ILE A 9 -14.15 -17.39 62.45
CA ILE A 9 -12.81 -16.77 62.39
C ILE A 9 -12.02 -17.33 61.19
N LEU A 10 -12.16 -18.63 60.82
CA LEU A 10 -11.49 -19.18 59.65
C LEU A 10 -12.03 -18.61 58.33
N VAL A 11 -13.35 -18.31 58.27
CA VAL A 11 -13.98 -17.72 57.08
C VAL A 11 -13.54 -16.24 56.92
N VAL A 12 -13.37 -15.49 58.02
CA VAL A 12 -12.89 -14.08 57.96
C VAL A 12 -11.42 -14.02 57.56
N ILE A 13 -10.56 -14.98 57.98
CA ILE A 13 -9.14 -15.00 57.57
C ILE A 13 -8.97 -15.36 56.08
N VAL A 14 -9.85 -16.22 55.53
CA VAL A 14 -9.82 -16.57 54.09
C VAL A 14 -10.28 -15.38 53.21
N CYS A 15 -11.20 -14.52 53.74
CA CYS A 15 -11.65 -13.31 52.98
C CYS A 15 -10.64 -12.15 53.03
N THR A 16 -9.72 -12.10 53.97
CA THR A 16 -8.74 -11.00 54.09
C THR A 16 -7.45 -11.22 53.29
N VAL A 17 -7.18 -12.45 52.81
CA VAL A 17 -5.99 -12.74 51.97
C VAL A 17 -6.25 -12.48 50.50
N SER A 18 -7.51 -12.23 50.11
CA SER A 18 -7.88 -11.99 48.68
C SER A 18 -7.75 -10.52 48.22
N ILE A 19 -7.25 -9.58 49.06
CA ILE A 19 -7.20 -8.17 48.72
C ILE A 19 -5.77 -7.60 48.55
N ILE A 20 -4.74 -8.47 48.59
CA ILE A 20 -3.38 -8.04 48.31
C ILE A 20 -2.88 -8.79 47.05
N GLY A 21 -3.15 -8.20 45.89
CA GLY A 21 -2.64 -8.81 44.63
C GLY A 21 -3.22 -8.24 43.35
N CYS A 22 -3.67 -6.99 43.33
CA CYS A 22 -3.85 -6.27 42.08
C CYS A 22 -2.74 -5.23 41.90
N SER A 23 -1.51 -5.69 41.81
CA SER A 23 -0.51 -4.97 41.04
C SER A 23 -1.00 -5.01 39.58
N LYS A 24 -1.39 -3.87 39.03
CA LYS A 24 -1.61 -3.69 37.60
C LYS A 24 -0.27 -3.84 36.90
N ASN A 25 0.20 -5.08 36.73
CA ASN A 25 0.99 -5.39 35.57
C ASN A 25 0.05 -5.18 34.38
N LYS A 26 0.27 -4.12 33.60
CA LYS A 26 -0.15 -4.03 32.22
C LYS A 26 0.68 -5.04 31.39
N SER A 27 0.57 -6.32 31.71
CA SER A 27 0.79 -7.38 30.78
C SER A 27 -0.46 -7.40 29.91
N GLY A 28 -0.49 -6.56 28.90
CA GLY A 28 -1.48 -6.65 27.85
C GLY A 28 -1.43 -8.10 27.36
N ASN A 29 -2.54 -8.80 27.50
CA ASN A 29 -2.75 -10.09 26.83
C ASN A 29 -2.80 -9.73 25.34
N ASN A 30 -1.63 -9.53 24.70
CA ASN A 30 -1.57 -9.32 23.27
C ASN A 30 -2.13 -10.60 22.64
N LYS A 31 -3.36 -10.52 22.16
CA LYS A 31 -4.07 -11.56 21.41
C LYS A 31 -3.27 -11.97 20.15
N TYR A 32 -2.32 -11.14 19.75
CA TYR A 32 -1.53 -11.28 18.54
C TYR A 32 -0.04 -11.39 18.90
N ASN A 33 0.53 -12.58 18.72
CA ASN A 33 1.97 -12.82 18.87
C ASN A 33 2.74 -12.61 17.54
N VAL A 34 2.04 -12.30 16.46
CA VAL A 34 2.59 -12.13 15.11
C VAL A 34 1.87 -11.00 14.43
N VAL A 35 2.60 -10.04 13.88
CA VAL A 35 2.08 -9.07 12.91
C VAL A 35 2.33 -9.59 11.49
N LYS A 36 1.29 -9.59 10.65
CA LYS A 36 1.34 -10.05 9.26
C LYS A 36 1.29 -8.82 8.35
N ILE A 37 2.36 -8.62 7.59
CA ILE A 37 2.53 -7.44 6.75
C ILE A 37 2.49 -7.83 5.29
N ALA A 38 1.52 -7.29 4.55
CA ALA A 38 1.37 -7.48 3.12
C ALA A 38 2.18 -6.42 2.37
N ILE A 39 3.13 -6.86 1.53
CA ILE A 39 3.92 -6.00 0.65
C ILE A 39 3.73 -6.42 -0.81
N GLN A 40 4.12 -5.56 -1.75
CA GLN A 40 4.09 -5.87 -3.17
C GLN A 40 5.50 -5.83 -3.75
N PRO A 41 5.87 -6.72 -4.70
CA PRO A 41 7.24 -6.86 -5.21
C PRO A 41 7.57 -5.78 -6.25
N TYR A 42 7.46 -4.51 -5.84
CA TYR A 42 7.73 -3.36 -6.71
C TYR A 42 8.65 -2.34 -6.02
N PRO A 43 9.54 -1.66 -6.77
CA PRO A 43 10.41 -0.60 -6.24
C PRO A 43 9.66 0.64 -5.75
N LEU A 44 8.37 0.75 -6.06
CA LEU A 44 7.43 1.71 -5.49
C LEU A 44 7.38 1.66 -3.95
N TYR A 45 7.75 0.53 -3.36
CA TYR A 45 7.78 0.28 -1.92
C TYR A 45 9.22 0.13 -1.38
N ALA A 46 10.20 0.72 -2.07
CA ALA A 46 11.63 0.56 -1.77
C ALA A 46 12.01 0.73 -0.29
N PRO A 47 11.54 1.76 0.46
CA PRO A 47 11.88 1.91 1.87
C PRO A 47 11.43 0.74 2.76
N ILE A 48 10.32 0.06 2.40
CA ILE A 48 9.86 -1.13 3.13
C ILE A 48 10.82 -2.29 2.95
N TYR A 49 11.36 -2.46 1.73
CA TYR A 49 12.38 -3.48 1.46
C TYR A 49 13.67 -3.20 2.22
N VAL A 50 14.10 -1.94 2.28
CA VAL A 50 15.24 -1.53 3.10
C VAL A 50 14.96 -1.84 4.57
N ALA A 51 13.79 -1.45 5.10
CA ALA A 51 13.43 -1.68 6.49
C ALA A 51 13.36 -3.18 6.83
N LYS A 52 12.83 -4.00 5.93
CA LYS A 52 12.77 -5.47 6.05
C LYS A 52 14.17 -6.09 6.10
N GLU A 53 15.02 -5.76 5.12
CA GLU A 53 16.36 -6.37 5.00
C GLU A 53 17.32 -5.92 6.10
N LEU A 54 17.17 -4.68 6.60
CA LEU A 54 17.97 -4.17 7.72
C LEU A 54 17.35 -4.47 9.10
N GLY A 55 16.16 -5.09 9.14
CA GLY A 55 15.51 -5.52 10.38
C GLY A 55 15.00 -4.38 11.26
N TYR A 56 14.67 -3.21 10.67
CA TYR A 56 14.26 -2.04 11.45
C TYR A 56 12.96 -2.26 12.23
N LEU A 57 12.01 -2.99 11.66
CA LEU A 57 10.75 -3.28 12.35
C LEU A 57 10.97 -4.26 13.50
N GLU A 58 11.75 -5.30 13.29
CA GLU A 58 12.11 -6.29 14.31
C GLU A 58 12.88 -5.62 15.47
N GLU A 59 13.78 -4.69 15.16
CA GLU A 59 14.51 -3.92 16.19
C GLU A 59 13.56 -2.97 16.95
N ASN A 60 12.63 -2.29 16.26
CA ASN A 60 11.64 -1.42 16.92
C ASN A 60 10.67 -2.21 17.83
N LEU A 61 10.49 -3.53 17.58
CA LEU A 61 9.61 -4.42 18.35
C LEU A 61 10.36 -5.33 19.33
N LYS A 62 11.68 -5.19 19.50
CA LYS A 62 12.54 -6.12 20.27
C LYS A 62 12.12 -6.31 21.72
N ASP A 63 11.54 -5.28 22.34
CA ASP A 63 11.07 -5.33 23.73
C ASP A 63 9.64 -5.88 23.85
N THR A 64 9.04 -6.27 22.73
CA THR A 64 7.74 -6.95 22.65
C THR A 64 7.92 -8.45 22.41
N ASN A 65 6.85 -9.23 22.57
CA ASN A 65 6.84 -10.63 22.17
C ASN A 65 6.27 -10.86 20.75
N ILE A 66 6.21 -9.79 19.93
CA ILE A 66 5.58 -9.81 18.61
C ILE A 66 6.62 -10.17 17.57
N LYS A 67 6.30 -11.17 16.74
CA LYS A 67 7.08 -11.58 15.58
C LYS A 67 6.55 -10.94 14.33
N VAL A 68 7.42 -10.59 13.40
CA VAL A 68 7.05 -10.04 12.09
C VAL A 68 6.95 -11.16 11.06
N LYS A 69 5.88 -11.14 10.26
CA LYS A 69 5.70 -12.03 9.11
C LYS A 69 5.44 -11.19 7.86
N TRP A 70 6.42 -11.12 6.99
CA TRP A 70 6.31 -10.48 5.68
C TRP A 70 5.64 -11.42 4.67
N GLN A 71 4.72 -10.90 3.86
CA GLN A 71 3.96 -11.64 2.85
C GLN A 71 3.92 -10.81 1.57
N SER A 72 4.30 -11.41 0.44
CA SER A 72 4.36 -10.73 -0.86
C SER A 72 3.13 -11.06 -1.70
N PHE A 73 2.49 -10.03 -2.27
CA PHE A 73 1.31 -10.14 -3.12
C PHE A 73 1.53 -9.33 -4.40
N LYS A 74 1.18 -9.89 -5.56
CA LYS A 74 1.47 -9.28 -6.87
C LYS A 74 0.62 -8.05 -7.22
N SER A 75 -0.46 -7.76 -6.47
CA SER A 75 -1.35 -6.63 -6.76
C SER A 75 -2.06 -6.15 -5.50
N GLY A 76 -2.56 -4.91 -5.53
CA GLY A 76 -3.40 -4.36 -4.46
C GLY A 76 -4.70 -5.14 -4.26
N THR A 77 -5.26 -5.75 -5.30
CA THR A 77 -6.42 -6.64 -5.19
C THR A 77 -6.12 -7.85 -4.32
N LEU A 78 -4.97 -8.52 -4.54
CA LEU A 78 -4.54 -9.66 -3.72
C LEU A 78 -4.21 -9.25 -2.27
N VAL A 79 -3.69 -8.02 -2.06
CA VAL A 79 -3.57 -7.46 -0.70
C VAL A 79 -4.95 -7.35 -0.04
N ASN A 80 -5.95 -6.78 -0.74
CA ASN A 80 -7.32 -6.66 -0.21
C ASN A 80 -7.94 -8.02 0.11
N GLU A 81 -7.72 -9.03 -0.73
CA GLU A 81 -8.19 -10.39 -0.48
C GLU A 81 -7.54 -10.98 0.78
N SER A 82 -6.24 -10.74 1.00
CA SER A 82 -5.54 -11.21 2.20
C SER A 82 -6.08 -10.54 3.48
N PHE A 83 -6.44 -9.25 3.40
CA PHE A 83 -7.11 -8.54 4.50
C PHE A 83 -8.50 -9.12 4.80
N ALA A 84 -9.30 -9.36 3.76
CA ALA A 84 -10.62 -9.97 3.90
C ALA A 84 -10.55 -11.38 4.50
N ALA A 85 -9.54 -12.16 4.11
CA ALA A 85 -9.30 -13.51 4.63
C ALA A 85 -8.70 -13.54 6.06
N GLY A 86 -8.31 -12.38 6.63
CA GLY A 86 -7.65 -12.33 7.92
C GLY A 86 -6.18 -12.78 7.90
N GLU A 87 -5.57 -12.77 6.71
CA GLU A 87 -4.19 -13.20 6.50
C GLU A 87 -3.19 -12.06 6.62
N SER A 88 -3.63 -10.79 6.61
CA SER A 88 -2.80 -9.60 6.78
C SER A 88 -3.39 -8.65 7.81
N ASP A 89 -2.54 -7.95 8.55
CA ASP A 89 -2.89 -6.99 9.60
C ASP A 89 -2.51 -5.56 9.21
N ILE A 90 -1.34 -5.38 8.57
CA ILE A 90 -0.85 -4.14 7.95
C ILE A 90 -0.51 -4.46 6.50
N GLY A 91 -0.66 -3.50 5.59
CA GLY A 91 -0.30 -3.71 4.19
C GLY A 91 -0.03 -2.41 3.45
N VAL A 92 0.68 -2.52 2.32
CA VAL A 92 0.97 -1.39 1.43
C VAL A 92 0.39 -1.64 0.05
N LEU A 93 -0.27 -0.61 -0.50
CA LEU A 93 -0.95 -0.70 -1.79
C LEU A 93 -1.20 0.70 -2.38
N GLY A 94 -1.68 0.75 -3.61
CA GLY A 94 -2.09 2.00 -4.24
C GLY A 94 -3.37 2.59 -3.63
N ASP A 95 -3.60 3.85 -3.92
CA ASP A 95 -4.78 4.62 -3.51
C ASP A 95 -6.10 3.94 -3.91
N VAL A 96 -6.22 3.50 -5.15
CA VAL A 96 -7.45 2.88 -5.69
C VAL A 96 -7.84 1.60 -4.95
N PRO A 97 -6.97 0.58 -4.81
CA PRO A 97 -7.34 -0.61 -4.04
C PRO A 97 -7.60 -0.31 -2.55
N ALA A 98 -6.99 0.71 -1.93
CA ALA A 98 -7.30 1.11 -0.55
C ALA A 98 -8.76 1.60 -0.42
N ILE A 99 -9.22 2.47 -1.33
CA ILE A 99 -10.60 2.94 -1.35
C ILE A 99 -11.57 1.80 -1.69
N ILE A 100 -11.22 0.89 -2.63
CA ILE A 100 -12.03 -0.30 -2.94
C ILE A 100 -12.21 -1.18 -1.71
N ALA A 101 -11.17 -1.44 -0.93
CA ALA A 101 -11.27 -2.24 0.29
C ALA A 101 -12.31 -1.64 1.25
N LYS A 102 -12.22 -0.34 1.54
CA LYS A 102 -13.19 0.35 2.41
C LYS A 102 -14.60 0.36 1.83
N GLY A 103 -14.75 0.70 0.56
CA GLY A 103 -16.03 0.73 -0.15
C GLY A 103 -16.70 -0.65 -0.28
N SER A 104 -15.92 -1.73 -0.20
CA SER A 104 -16.42 -3.12 -0.12
C SER A 104 -16.78 -3.54 1.30
N GLY A 105 -16.65 -2.65 2.30
CA GLY A 105 -17.04 -2.90 3.69
C GLY A 105 -15.95 -3.46 4.57
N GLN A 106 -14.69 -3.49 4.13
CA GLN A 106 -13.57 -3.88 5.00
C GLN A 106 -13.32 -2.78 6.04
N ASP A 107 -13.13 -3.16 7.28
CA ASP A 107 -12.84 -2.21 8.36
C ASP A 107 -11.33 -1.98 8.47
N ILE A 108 -10.86 -1.11 7.58
CA ILE A 108 -9.46 -0.67 7.49
C ILE A 108 -9.34 0.84 7.70
N GLU A 109 -8.13 1.26 8.02
CA GLU A 109 -7.70 2.66 8.09
C GLU A 109 -6.43 2.85 7.27
N ILE A 110 -6.27 4.02 6.62
CA ILE A 110 -4.99 4.47 6.06
C ILE A 110 -4.20 5.08 7.23
N ILE A 111 -3.02 4.53 7.49
CA ILE A 111 -2.20 4.87 8.66
C ILE A 111 -1.00 5.76 8.30
N SER A 112 -0.56 5.74 7.06
CA SER A 112 0.47 6.64 6.51
C SER A 112 0.42 6.66 4.99
N ASN A 113 1.07 7.65 4.39
CA ASN A 113 1.51 7.55 3.01
C ASN A 113 2.69 6.56 2.91
N VAL A 114 3.08 6.20 1.71
CA VAL A 114 4.27 5.38 1.40
C VAL A 114 5.09 6.07 0.33
N ALA A 115 4.47 6.46 -0.76
CA ALA A 115 5.11 7.22 -1.81
C ALA A 115 4.06 7.91 -2.68
N TYR A 116 4.53 8.88 -3.44
CA TYR A 116 3.78 9.42 -4.57
C TYR A 116 4.74 9.70 -5.72
N GLY A 117 4.22 9.67 -6.94
CA GLY A 117 5.05 9.96 -8.11
C GLY A 117 4.23 10.02 -9.38
N GLU A 118 4.12 11.21 -9.96
CA GLU A 118 3.36 11.41 -11.20
C GLU A 118 3.97 10.61 -12.36
N LYS A 119 5.31 10.59 -12.46
CA LYS A 119 6.04 9.85 -13.51
C LYS A 119 6.11 8.35 -13.29
N ALA A 120 5.78 7.88 -12.09
CA ALA A 120 5.78 6.45 -11.78
C ALA A 120 4.57 5.70 -12.35
N LEU A 121 3.73 6.38 -13.14
CA LEU A 121 2.52 5.85 -13.77
C LEU A 121 2.37 6.42 -15.17
N ALA A 122 2.20 5.57 -16.21
CA ALA A 122 2.19 6.01 -17.59
C ALA A 122 1.34 5.11 -18.51
N ILE A 123 0.95 5.66 -19.66
CA ILE A 123 0.46 4.92 -20.81
C ILE A 123 1.66 4.65 -21.75
N LEU A 124 1.95 3.38 -21.95
CA LEU A 124 3.00 2.88 -22.84
C LEU A 124 2.41 2.41 -24.16
N ILE A 125 3.16 2.63 -25.21
CA ILE A 125 2.88 2.14 -26.57
C ILE A 125 4.14 1.53 -27.16
N SER A 126 3.99 0.69 -28.19
CA SER A 126 5.15 0.20 -28.96
C SER A 126 5.96 1.37 -29.50
N LYS A 127 7.28 1.23 -29.53
CA LYS A 127 8.21 2.21 -30.12
C LYS A 127 7.84 2.54 -31.56
N GLU A 128 7.39 1.54 -32.31
CA GLU A 128 6.98 1.62 -33.73
C GLU A 128 5.55 2.14 -33.91
N SER A 129 4.81 2.38 -32.83
CA SER A 129 3.44 2.89 -32.90
C SER A 129 3.39 4.28 -33.53
N SER A 130 2.41 4.49 -34.41
CA SER A 130 2.08 5.80 -34.98
C SER A 130 1.17 6.64 -34.09
N ILE A 131 0.78 6.12 -32.91
CA ILE A 131 0.03 6.88 -31.92
C ILE A 131 0.97 7.91 -31.28
N ASP A 132 0.59 9.17 -31.31
CA ASP A 132 1.41 10.28 -30.77
C ASP A 132 0.62 11.22 -29.84
N ASN A 133 -0.70 10.99 -29.70
CA ASN A 133 -1.54 11.75 -28.78
C ASN A 133 -2.73 10.90 -28.29
N ILE A 134 -3.37 11.35 -27.19
CA ILE A 134 -4.42 10.60 -26.51
C ILE A 134 -5.69 10.44 -27.34
N SER A 135 -6.06 11.43 -28.19
CA SER A 135 -7.27 11.34 -29.00
C SER A 135 -7.23 10.16 -29.99
N GLN A 136 -6.04 9.70 -30.36
CA GLN A 136 -5.83 8.51 -31.21
C GLN A 136 -6.06 7.17 -30.51
N LEU A 137 -6.27 7.18 -29.19
CA LEU A 137 -6.68 6.00 -28.45
C LEU A 137 -8.11 5.57 -28.75
N LYS A 138 -8.91 6.43 -29.38
CA LYS A 138 -10.29 6.08 -29.79
C LYS A 138 -10.30 4.86 -30.70
N GLY A 139 -11.08 3.84 -30.32
CA GLY A 139 -11.21 2.55 -31.01
C GLY A 139 -10.00 1.64 -30.84
N LYS A 140 -9.04 1.97 -30.00
CA LYS A 140 -7.82 1.18 -29.75
C LYS A 140 -8.02 0.18 -28.60
N LYS A 141 -7.22 -0.89 -28.64
CA LYS A 141 -7.13 -1.89 -27.57
C LYS A 141 -6.16 -1.40 -26.51
N ILE A 142 -6.69 -1.13 -25.31
CA ILE A 142 -5.90 -0.60 -24.19
C ILE A 142 -5.89 -1.61 -23.04
N ALA A 143 -4.70 -2.11 -22.69
CA ALA A 143 -4.53 -3.01 -21.56
C ALA A 143 -4.27 -2.24 -20.26
N TYR A 144 -4.90 -2.66 -19.19
CA TYR A 144 -4.67 -2.13 -17.83
C TYR A 144 -5.18 -3.12 -16.78
N VAL A 145 -4.71 -2.97 -15.54
CA VAL A 145 -5.23 -3.74 -14.40
C VAL A 145 -6.48 -3.06 -13.86
N LYS A 146 -7.64 -3.70 -13.99
CA LYS A 146 -8.90 -3.15 -13.50
C LYS A 146 -8.87 -2.98 -11.96
N GLY A 147 -9.35 -1.83 -11.47
CA GLY A 147 -9.33 -1.53 -10.04
C GLY A 147 -7.96 -1.14 -9.49
N SER A 148 -7.01 -0.80 -10.36
CA SER A 148 -5.72 -0.24 -9.99
C SER A 148 -5.66 1.27 -10.19
N TYR A 149 -4.64 1.91 -9.67
CA TYR A 149 -4.38 3.33 -9.92
C TYR A 149 -4.03 3.63 -11.39
N ALA A 150 -3.58 2.63 -12.18
CA ALA A 150 -3.45 2.72 -13.62
C ALA A 150 -4.82 2.83 -14.33
N HIS A 151 -5.84 2.12 -13.85
CA HIS A 151 -7.22 2.27 -14.33
C HIS A 151 -7.73 3.71 -14.14
N HIS A 152 -7.44 4.32 -12.98
CA HIS A 152 -7.81 5.71 -12.71
C HIS A 152 -7.05 6.70 -13.59
N LEU A 153 -5.72 6.52 -13.82
CA LEU A 153 -5.00 7.38 -14.77
C LEU A 153 -5.66 7.34 -16.16
N LEU A 154 -5.98 6.14 -16.65
CA LEU A 154 -6.63 6.00 -17.96
C LEU A 154 -7.96 6.75 -18.02
N SER A 155 -8.78 6.67 -16.98
CA SER A 155 -10.04 7.41 -16.89
C SER A 155 -9.82 8.91 -17.04
N ILE A 156 -8.91 9.50 -16.25
CA ILE A 156 -8.62 10.93 -16.28
C ILE A 156 -8.10 11.37 -17.66
N VAL A 157 -7.21 10.56 -18.24
CA VAL A 157 -6.61 10.87 -19.56
C VAL A 157 -7.66 10.83 -20.66
N LEU A 158 -8.55 9.83 -20.66
CA LEU A 158 -9.66 9.75 -21.62
C LEU A 158 -10.63 10.92 -21.46
N GLU A 159 -11.03 11.25 -20.23
CA GLU A 159 -11.94 12.35 -19.94
C GLU A 159 -11.41 13.71 -20.43
N LYS A 160 -10.13 13.98 -20.26
CA LYS A 160 -9.48 15.20 -20.77
C LYS A 160 -9.62 15.39 -22.29
N GLU A 161 -9.74 14.30 -23.03
CA GLU A 161 -9.97 14.30 -24.49
C GLU A 161 -11.44 14.12 -24.88
N GLY A 162 -12.36 14.16 -23.90
CA GLY A 162 -13.78 13.93 -24.12
C GLY A 162 -14.12 12.48 -24.50
N LEU A 163 -13.23 11.53 -24.18
CA LEU A 163 -13.42 10.11 -24.39
C LEU A 163 -13.84 9.42 -23.10
N THR A 164 -14.37 8.21 -23.24
CA THR A 164 -14.77 7.34 -22.15
C THR A 164 -14.28 5.91 -22.41
N PHE A 165 -14.45 5.01 -21.45
CA PHE A 165 -14.17 3.58 -21.66
C PHE A 165 -15.02 2.93 -22.79
N LYS A 166 -16.12 3.58 -23.21
CA LYS A 166 -16.94 3.12 -24.35
C LYS A 166 -16.29 3.43 -25.70
N ASP A 167 -15.35 4.38 -25.72
CA ASP A 167 -14.65 4.80 -26.92
C ASP A 167 -13.38 3.97 -27.22
N ILE A 168 -13.02 3.05 -26.34
CA ILE A 168 -11.84 2.17 -26.46
C ILE A 168 -12.25 0.69 -26.31
N GLU A 169 -11.38 -0.22 -26.73
CA GLU A 169 -11.50 -1.65 -26.41
C GLU A 169 -10.66 -1.95 -25.14
N SER A 170 -11.35 -2.05 -24.00
CA SER A 170 -10.70 -2.30 -22.70
C SER A 170 -10.25 -3.75 -22.55
N VAL A 171 -8.98 -3.98 -22.22
CA VAL A 171 -8.39 -5.31 -21.99
C VAL A 171 -7.86 -5.37 -20.56
N ASN A 172 -8.47 -6.19 -19.70
CA ASN A 172 -7.97 -6.42 -18.36
C ASN A 172 -6.90 -7.51 -18.36
N LEU A 173 -5.66 -7.15 -18.01
CA LEU A 173 -4.52 -8.07 -17.91
C LEU A 173 -3.78 -7.85 -16.59
N ASP A 174 -3.02 -8.86 -16.15
CA ASP A 174 -2.04 -8.68 -15.10
C ASP A 174 -0.90 -7.76 -15.59
N ALA A 175 -0.36 -6.92 -14.69
CA ALA A 175 0.66 -5.94 -15.06
C ALA A 175 1.88 -6.58 -15.75
N ALA A 176 2.28 -7.77 -15.32
CA ALA A 176 3.41 -8.51 -15.90
C ALA A 176 3.19 -8.95 -17.37
N ASP A 177 1.94 -9.03 -17.82
CA ASP A 177 1.60 -9.51 -19.16
C ASP A 177 1.43 -8.36 -20.17
N ILE A 178 1.21 -7.13 -19.67
CA ILE A 178 0.85 -5.97 -20.52
C ILE A 178 1.98 -5.62 -21.50
N GLN A 179 3.24 -5.57 -21.05
CA GLN A 179 4.37 -5.28 -21.94
C GLN A 179 4.50 -6.30 -23.07
N GLY A 180 4.34 -7.59 -22.74
CA GLY A 180 4.31 -8.65 -23.76
C GLY A 180 3.17 -8.47 -24.74
N ALA A 181 2.00 -8.05 -24.29
CA ALA A 181 0.85 -7.79 -25.17
C ALA A 181 1.07 -6.59 -26.09
N ILE A 182 1.72 -5.50 -25.62
CA ILE A 182 2.12 -4.35 -26.44
C ILE A 182 3.12 -4.80 -27.52
N ASN A 183 4.19 -5.48 -27.10
CA ASN A 183 5.31 -5.85 -27.98
C ASN A 183 4.90 -6.88 -29.05
N ASN A 184 3.88 -7.70 -28.79
CA ASN A 184 3.32 -8.67 -29.74
C ASN A 184 2.15 -8.09 -30.57
N GLY A 185 1.80 -6.81 -30.41
CA GLY A 185 0.70 -6.16 -31.14
C GLY A 185 -0.70 -6.71 -30.77
N GLN A 186 -0.84 -7.33 -29.60
CA GLN A 186 -2.12 -7.82 -29.10
C GLN A 186 -2.99 -6.67 -28.55
N VAL A 187 -2.34 -5.61 -28.05
CA VAL A 187 -2.93 -4.35 -27.65
C VAL A 187 -2.16 -3.18 -28.24
N ASP A 188 -2.83 -2.06 -28.44
CA ASP A 188 -2.23 -0.83 -29.01
C ASP A 188 -1.50 -0.01 -27.94
N ALA A 189 -1.94 -0.07 -26.69
CA ALA A 189 -1.34 0.62 -25.54
C ALA A 189 -1.55 -0.17 -24.25
N GLY A 190 -0.74 0.13 -23.24
CA GLY A 190 -0.88 -0.41 -21.90
C GLY A 190 -0.66 0.65 -20.84
N VAL A 191 -1.42 0.61 -19.75
CA VAL A 191 -1.25 1.53 -18.63
C VAL A 191 -0.57 0.81 -17.50
N LEU A 192 0.62 1.27 -17.15
CA LEU A 192 1.54 0.59 -16.25
C LEU A 192 2.23 1.58 -15.30
N TRP A 193 2.95 1.01 -14.36
CA TRP A 193 3.75 1.69 -13.33
C TRP A 193 5.18 1.17 -13.30
N GLU A 194 6.02 1.78 -12.50
CA GLU A 194 7.38 1.29 -12.29
C GLU A 194 7.39 -0.13 -11.65
N PRO A 195 8.26 -1.03 -12.08
CA PRO A 195 9.43 -0.82 -12.95
C PRO A 195 9.14 -0.93 -14.46
N TYR A 196 7.91 -1.24 -14.86
CA TYR A 196 7.55 -1.53 -16.25
C TYR A 196 7.83 -0.35 -17.19
N ILE A 197 7.67 0.90 -16.70
CA ILE A 197 7.94 2.10 -17.49
C ILE A 197 9.43 2.16 -17.85
N THR A 198 10.29 2.21 -16.84
CA THR A 198 11.75 2.28 -17.02
C THR A 198 12.28 1.10 -17.84
N LEU A 199 11.83 -0.14 -17.55
CA LEU A 199 12.28 -1.33 -18.26
C LEU A 199 11.78 -1.34 -19.73
N GLY A 200 10.55 -0.90 -19.97
CA GLY A 200 9.99 -0.79 -21.33
C GLY A 200 10.77 0.20 -22.20
N GLU A 201 11.06 1.39 -21.69
CA GLU A 201 11.84 2.40 -22.42
C GLU A 201 13.29 1.95 -22.65
N LYS A 202 13.95 1.40 -21.61
CA LYS A 202 15.33 0.88 -21.73
C LYS A 202 15.45 -0.34 -22.67
N SER A 203 14.40 -1.14 -22.81
CA SER A 203 14.38 -2.23 -23.80
C SER A 203 14.43 -1.71 -25.26
N GLY A 204 14.06 -0.44 -25.48
CA GLY A 204 13.94 0.16 -26.79
C GLY A 204 12.71 -0.32 -27.58
N LEU A 205 11.84 -1.13 -26.99
CA LEU A 205 10.62 -1.67 -27.62
C LEU A 205 9.38 -0.79 -27.34
N GLU A 206 9.41 -0.01 -26.29
CA GLU A 206 8.28 0.80 -25.85
C GLU A 206 8.68 2.26 -25.68
N LYS A 207 7.69 3.13 -25.67
CA LYS A 207 7.81 4.57 -25.33
C LYS A 207 6.61 5.01 -24.51
N VAL A 208 6.82 6.02 -23.69
CA VAL A 208 5.75 6.70 -22.95
C VAL A 208 4.96 7.58 -23.93
N LEU A 209 3.65 7.38 -24.00
CA LEU A 209 2.70 8.26 -24.69
C LEU A 209 2.34 9.43 -23.78
N VAL A 210 2.01 9.16 -22.54
CA VAL A 210 1.74 10.16 -21.49
C VAL A 210 2.01 9.53 -20.13
N ASP A 211 2.61 10.30 -19.24
CA ASP A 211 2.73 9.94 -17.82
C ASP A 211 1.70 10.70 -16.94
N GLY A 212 1.74 10.49 -15.65
CA GLY A 212 0.84 11.14 -14.70
C GLY A 212 1.15 12.62 -14.40
N THR A 213 2.17 13.23 -15.02
CA THR A 213 2.60 14.62 -14.73
C THR A 213 1.45 15.61 -14.91
N ASN A 214 1.10 16.35 -13.85
CA ASN A 214 -0.06 17.25 -13.79
C ASN A 214 -1.42 16.57 -14.09
N ILE A 215 -1.50 15.26 -13.97
CA ILE A 215 -2.70 14.47 -14.24
C ILE A 215 -3.13 13.71 -13.00
N LYS A 216 -2.22 12.90 -12.45
CA LYS A 216 -2.51 12.05 -11.28
C LYS A 216 -1.27 11.97 -10.37
N ARG A 217 -1.45 12.30 -9.10
CA ARG A 217 -0.40 12.23 -8.08
C ARG A 217 0.10 10.82 -7.81
N SER A 218 -0.74 9.80 -8.04
CA SER A 218 -0.38 8.37 -7.91
C SER A 218 0.11 7.98 -6.51
N ASN A 219 -0.75 8.19 -5.50
CA ASN A 219 -0.40 7.89 -4.12
C ASN A 219 -0.36 6.37 -3.85
N LEU A 220 0.61 6.00 -3.03
CA LEU A 220 0.73 4.69 -2.41
C LEU A 220 0.59 4.88 -0.91
N VAL A 221 -0.20 4.04 -0.26
CA VAL A 221 -0.54 4.18 1.15
C VAL A 221 -0.27 2.90 1.93
N SER A 222 -0.06 3.03 3.23
CA SER A 222 -0.15 1.91 4.15
C SER A 222 -1.52 1.87 4.81
N ILE A 223 -2.06 0.67 4.94
CA ILE A 223 -3.33 0.41 5.59
C ILE A 223 -3.15 -0.57 6.75
N ALA A 224 -4.02 -0.47 7.73
CA ALA A 224 -4.13 -1.44 8.80
C ALA A 224 -5.60 -1.84 9.01
N LYS A 225 -5.84 -3.07 9.48
CA LYS A 225 -7.15 -3.40 10.05
C LYS A 225 -7.40 -2.54 11.26
N LYS A 226 -8.56 -1.90 11.33
CA LYS A 226 -8.90 -0.99 12.42
C LYS A 226 -8.84 -1.67 13.78
N GLU A 227 -9.50 -2.83 13.94
CA GLU A 227 -9.45 -3.60 15.20
C GLU A 227 -8.00 -3.97 15.60
N TYR A 228 -7.15 -4.31 14.60
CA TYR A 228 -5.76 -4.63 14.89
C TYR A 228 -5.00 -3.39 15.36
N ALA A 229 -5.12 -2.29 14.66
CA ALA A 229 -4.43 -1.04 14.96
C ALA A 229 -4.83 -0.49 16.36
N GLU A 230 -6.12 -0.49 16.68
CA GLU A 230 -6.63 -0.06 18.00
C GLU A 230 -6.11 -0.93 19.16
N ASN A 231 -5.89 -2.22 18.94
CA ASN A 231 -5.42 -3.15 19.97
C ASN A 231 -3.89 -3.29 20.03
N ASN A 232 -3.16 -2.77 19.01
CA ASN A 232 -1.71 -2.93 18.86
C ASN A 232 -1.08 -1.62 18.36
N GLU A 233 -1.42 -0.47 18.96
CA GLU A 233 -0.95 0.86 18.56
C GLU A 233 0.58 0.90 18.45
N GLU A 234 1.29 0.33 19.42
CA GLU A 234 2.76 0.23 19.45
C GLU A 234 3.35 -0.46 18.22
N VAL A 235 2.64 -1.44 17.62
CA VAL A 235 3.10 -2.16 16.43
C VAL A 235 2.93 -1.31 15.18
N VAL A 236 1.82 -0.58 15.08
CA VAL A 236 1.55 0.33 13.96
C VAL A 236 2.54 1.49 13.97
N GLU A 237 2.80 2.07 15.15
CA GLU A 237 3.81 3.12 15.34
C GLU A 237 5.22 2.62 15.01
N ALA A 238 5.58 1.40 15.45
CA ALA A 238 6.84 0.75 15.11
C ALA A 238 7.00 0.50 13.60
N PHE A 239 5.91 0.13 12.91
CA PHE A 239 5.91 -0.05 11.45
C PHE A 239 6.16 1.27 10.72
N ILE A 240 5.46 2.35 11.10
CA ILE A 240 5.65 3.68 10.50
C ILE A 240 7.07 4.19 10.75
N LYS A 241 7.59 4.00 11.97
CA LYS A 241 8.97 4.34 12.32
C LYS A 241 9.98 3.56 11.48
N ALA A 242 9.79 2.24 11.31
CA ALA A 242 10.66 1.42 10.47
C ALA A 242 10.63 1.87 9.00
N TYR A 243 9.45 2.25 8.50
CA TYR A 243 9.30 2.81 7.17
C TYR A 243 10.08 4.11 7.02
N ARG A 244 9.98 5.05 7.98
CA ARG A 244 10.75 6.31 8.01
C ARG A 244 12.25 6.05 7.98
N GLN A 245 12.73 5.12 8.82
CA GLN A 245 14.14 4.71 8.82
C GLN A 245 14.57 4.16 7.44
N GLY A 246 13.70 3.43 6.76
CA GLY A 246 13.92 2.97 5.39
C GLY A 246 14.00 4.12 4.38
N CYS A 247 13.15 5.16 4.50
CA CYS A 247 13.20 6.38 3.68
C CYS A 247 14.51 7.15 3.89
N GLU A 248 14.90 7.36 5.16
CA GLU A 248 16.15 8.03 5.53
C GLU A 248 17.36 7.29 4.93
N TYR A 249 17.42 5.97 5.12
CA TYR A 249 18.50 5.15 4.57
C TYR A 249 18.58 5.24 3.04
N LEU A 250 17.45 5.14 2.34
CA LEU A 250 17.39 5.22 0.87
C LEU A 250 17.84 6.59 0.36
N ASN A 251 17.46 7.66 1.04
CA ASN A 251 17.84 9.02 0.67
C ASN A 251 19.34 9.28 0.89
N GLU A 252 19.92 8.75 1.97
CA GLU A 252 21.32 8.94 2.32
C GLU A 252 22.24 7.99 1.54
N ASN A 253 21.77 6.80 1.18
CA ASN A 253 22.57 5.71 0.61
C ASN A 253 21.84 5.04 -0.57
N PRO A 254 21.49 5.77 -1.65
CA PRO A 254 20.65 5.22 -2.73
C PRO A 254 21.28 4.02 -3.45
N GLU A 255 22.61 3.99 -3.63
CA GLU A 255 23.32 2.88 -4.27
C GLU A 255 23.26 1.61 -3.40
N GLU A 256 23.50 1.74 -2.09
CA GLU A 256 23.39 0.59 -1.17
C GLU A 256 21.94 0.11 -1.03
N ALA A 257 20.95 1.03 -1.02
CA ALA A 257 19.56 0.67 -1.05
C ALA A 257 19.19 -0.09 -2.34
N ALA A 258 19.65 0.38 -3.50
CA ALA A 258 19.47 -0.31 -4.77
C ALA A 258 20.06 -1.72 -4.74
N LYS A 259 21.27 -1.91 -4.18
CA LYS A 259 21.93 -3.20 -4.05
C LYS A 259 21.17 -4.16 -3.11
N ILE A 260 20.60 -3.66 -2.02
CA ILE A 260 19.73 -4.44 -1.13
C ILE A 260 18.50 -4.93 -1.90
N ILE A 261 17.81 -4.01 -2.57
CA ILE A 261 16.51 -4.25 -3.22
C ILE A 261 16.65 -5.07 -4.50
N SER A 262 17.74 -4.89 -5.24
CA SER A 262 18.05 -5.58 -6.50
C SER A 262 17.92 -7.11 -6.38
N LYS A 263 18.40 -7.66 -5.28
CA LYS A 263 18.39 -9.11 -5.02
C LYS A 263 16.96 -9.64 -4.76
N GLU A 264 16.16 -8.85 -4.08
CA GLU A 264 14.79 -9.21 -3.71
C GLU A 264 13.84 -9.10 -4.92
N LEU A 265 13.98 -8.03 -5.72
CA LEU A 265 13.09 -7.72 -6.84
C LEU A 265 13.59 -8.23 -8.20
N ASN A 266 14.84 -8.69 -8.30
CA ASN A 266 15.48 -9.08 -9.56
C ASN A 266 15.45 -7.95 -10.61
N ILE A 267 15.76 -6.72 -10.18
CA ILE A 267 15.91 -5.52 -11.00
C ILE A 267 17.35 -5.05 -10.84
N SER A 268 17.99 -4.55 -11.91
CA SER A 268 19.37 -4.06 -11.83
C SER A 268 19.47 -2.84 -10.90
N GLU A 269 20.63 -2.66 -10.26
CA GLU A 269 20.91 -1.52 -9.38
C GLU A 269 20.73 -0.19 -10.13
N ASP A 270 21.24 -0.11 -11.37
CA ASP A 270 21.11 1.08 -12.24
C ASP A 270 19.64 1.40 -12.57
N ASP A 271 18.80 0.38 -12.84
CA ASP A 271 17.38 0.59 -13.11
C ASP A 271 16.66 1.07 -11.85
N LEU A 272 16.99 0.52 -10.68
CA LEU A 272 16.43 0.97 -9.42
C LEU A 272 16.76 2.42 -9.12
N ILE A 273 18.01 2.85 -9.34
CA ILE A 273 18.43 4.25 -9.18
C ILE A 273 17.62 5.20 -10.09
N ASP A 274 17.34 4.78 -11.32
CA ASP A 274 16.52 5.59 -12.22
C ASP A 274 15.05 5.65 -11.77
N ILE A 275 14.51 4.52 -11.32
CA ILE A 275 13.14 4.44 -10.79
C ILE A 275 12.95 5.30 -9.53
N PHE A 276 13.93 5.30 -8.62
CA PHE A 276 13.85 6.11 -7.39
C PHE A 276 13.65 7.60 -7.68
N LYS A 277 14.19 8.12 -8.80
CA LYS A 277 14.03 9.51 -9.21
C LYS A 277 12.59 9.89 -9.62
N ASN A 278 11.77 8.90 -9.94
CA ASN A 278 10.37 9.08 -10.34
C ASN A 278 9.39 9.07 -9.15
N LEU A 279 9.89 8.86 -7.93
CA LEU A 279 9.10 8.69 -6.72
C LEU A 279 9.59 9.60 -5.60
N ASN A 280 8.65 10.04 -4.78
CA ASN A 280 8.89 10.71 -3.50
C ASN A 280 8.41 9.77 -2.40
N TYR A 281 9.34 9.19 -1.67
CA TYR A 281 9.05 8.30 -0.55
C TYR A 281 8.86 9.12 0.72
N THR A 282 7.71 8.97 1.36
CA THR A 282 7.37 9.68 2.60
C THR A 282 6.20 9.00 3.29
N GLU A 283 6.22 8.99 4.60
CA GLU A 283 5.10 8.54 5.43
C GLU A 283 4.07 9.64 5.68
N ASP A 284 4.44 10.91 5.49
CA ASP A 284 3.56 12.05 5.77
C ASP A 284 2.38 12.10 4.80
N ILE A 285 1.21 12.42 5.33
CA ILE A 285 -0.02 12.68 4.57
C ILE A 285 -0.28 14.18 4.62
N ASN A 286 -0.47 14.80 3.46
CA ASN A 286 -0.81 16.21 3.33
C ASN A 286 -2.13 16.43 2.57
N ASP A 287 -2.56 17.68 2.43
CA ASP A 287 -3.82 18.02 1.77
C ASP A 287 -3.90 17.57 0.31
N ASP A 288 -2.78 17.55 -0.42
CA ASP A 288 -2.73 17.07 -1.81
C ASP A 288 -2.99 15.56 -1.87
N ASP A 289 -2.47 14.80 -0.90
CA ASP A 289 -2.71 13.36 -0.79
C ASP A 289 -4.19 13.08 -0.48
N ILE A 290 -4.77 13.84 0.45
CA ILE A 290 -6.19 13.72 0.81
C ILE A 290 -7.08 14.05 -0.39
N ASN A 291 -6.77 15.13 -1.12
CA ASN A 291 -7.51 15.52 -2.31
C ASN A 291 -7.39 14.48 -3.44
N ALA A 292 -6.20 13.89 -3.62
CA ALA A 292 -6.01 12.80 -4.57
C ALA A 292 -6.86 11.58 -4.22
N LEU A 293 -6.94 11.21 -2.93
CA LEU A 293 -7.81 10.10 -2.45
C LEU A 293 -9.30 10.40 -2.66
N ARG A 294 -9.76 11.64 -2.49
CA ARG A 294 -11.14 12.04 -2.81
C ARG A 294 -11.44 11.88 -4.30
N GLY A 295 -10.52 12.30 -5.19
CA GLY A 295 -10.66 12.08 -6.63
C GLY A 295 -10.72 10.59 -7.00
N VAL A 296 -10.01 9.72 -6.27
CA VAL A 296 -10.13 8.25 -6.43
C VAL A 296 -11.51 7.77 -6.02
N GLU A 297 -12.06 8.26 -4.91
CA GLU A 297 -13.40 7.89 -4.44
C GLU A 297 -14.48 8.28 -5.46
N GLU A 298 -14.44 9.53 -5.97
CA GLU A 298 -15.34 10.02 -7.01
C GLU A 298 -15.28 9.17 -8.29
N PHE A 299 -14.07 8.81 -8.75
CA PHE A 299 -13.88 7.90 -9.88
C PHE A 299 -14.52 6.54 -9.65
N LEU A 300 -14.29 5.93 -8.49
CA LEU A 300 -14.81 4.61 -8.17
C LEU A 300 -16.34 4.59 -8.02
N GLU A 301 -16.93 5.65 -7.46
CA GLU A 301 -18.37 5.84 -7.40
C GLU A 301 -18.94 6.00 -8.82
N GLY A 302 -18.34 6.85 -9.66
CA GLY A 302 -18.76 7.10 -11.04
C GLY A 302 -18.73 5.85 -11.93
N GLU A 303 -17.72 5.02 -11.77
CA GLU A 303 -17.55 3.76 -12.52
C GLU A 303 -18.28 2.56 -11.87
N ASN A 304 -19.01 2.76 -10.77
CA ASN A 304 -19.69 1.72 -10.01
C ASN A 304 -18.75 0.58 -9.55
N LEU A 305 -17.54 0.92 -9.14
CA LEU A 305 -16.50 -0.03 -8.69
C LEU A 305 -16.50 -0.23 -7.17
N ILE A 306 -17.26 0.56 -6.43
CA ILE A 306 -17.50 0.42 -4.99
C ILE A 306 -19.00 0.35 -4.71
N SER A 307 -19.37 -0.40 -3.67
CA SER A 307 -20.78 -0.58 -3.27
C SER A 307 -21.24 0.46 -2.25
N ASN A 308 -20.30 1.02 -1.49
CA ASN A 308 -20.58 2.01 -0.46
C ASN A 308 -19.68 3.22 -0.70
N LYS A 309 -20.27 4.42 -0.51
CA LYS A 309 -19.49 5.66 -0.51
C LYS A 309 -18.46 5.66 0.62
N VAL A 310 -17.27 6.13 0.32
CA VAL A 310 -16.15 6.18 1.27
C VAL A 310 -15.94 7.61 1.76
N ASP A 311 -16.06 7.83 3.06
CA ASP A 311 -15.65 9.07 3.70
C ASP A 311 -14.12 9.03 3.90
N VAL A 312 -13.40 9.70 3.00
CA VAL A 312 -11.92 9.69 2.95
C VAL A 312 -11.34 10.27 4.25
N ASP A 313 -11.95 11.31 4.82
CA ASP A 313 -11.47 11.94 6.05
C ASP A 313 -11.56 10.99 7.26
N LYS A 314 -12.54 10.09 7.27
CA LYS A 314 -12.67 9.04 8.30
C LYS A 314 -11.86 7.79 8.00
N LEU A 315 -11.45 7.60 6.75
CA LEU A 315 -10.58 6.48 6.39
C LEU A 315 -9.14 6.73 6.84
N ILE A 316 -8.70 7.98 6.84
CA ILE A 316 -7.34 8.37 7.25
C ILE A 316 -7.27 8.51 8.77
N ASN A 317 -6.29 7.87 9.38
CA ASN A 317 -6.00 7.97 10.81
C ASN A 317 -4.51 8.30 11.04
N THR A 318 -4.21 9.59 11.20
CA THR A 318 -2.83 10.09 11.41
C THR A 318 -2.33 9.94 12.84
N LYS A 319 -3.15 9.46 13.78
CA LYS A 319 -2.77 9.30 15.21
C LYS A 319 -1.45 8.54 15.36
N TYR A 320 -1.31 7.41 14.65
CA TYR A 320 -0.13 6.56 14.73
C TYR A 320 1.10 7.22 14.11
N LEU A 321 0.90 8.01 13.04
CA LEU A 321 1.96 8.79 12.41
C LEU A 321 2.51 9.86 13.34
N GLU A 322 1.64 10.58 14.05
CA GLU A 322 2.01 11.61 15.01
C GLU A 322 2.77 11.02 16.21
N ASN A 323 2.33 9.89 16.74
CA ASN A 323 2.95 9.22 17.88
C ASN A 323 4.28 8.52 17.51
N SER A 324 4.51 8.20 16.25
CA SER A 324 5.74 7.54 15.78
C SER A 324 6.93 8.51 15.60
N LYS A 325 6.68 9.83 15.69
CA LYS A 325 7.71 10.88 15.61
C LYS A 325 8.46 11.00 16.92
#